data_498a5a2883fe916d2b9c846cb35d995e
#
_entry.id   498a5a2883fe916d2b9c846cb35d995e
#
_cell.length_a   1.000
_cell.length_b   1.000
_cell.length_c   1.000
_cell.angle_alpha   90.00
_cell.angle_beta   90.00
_cell.angle_gamma   90.00
#
_symmetry.space_group_name_H-M   'P 1'
#
loop_
_entity.id
_entity.type
_entity.pdbx_description
1 polymer ?
#
loop_
_entity_poly.entity_id
_entity_poly.type
_entity_poly.pdbx_seq_one_letter_code
_entity_poly.pdbx_strand_id
1 'polypeptide(L)'
;QRQMCIRDSGRVVSYTLNITDVDPIKYSLYFERFLNPERVSMPDIDIDFCVNRRGEVIDYVNRKYGHDHVAQIVTFGTMAARAAVRDVARVLDISYGDADAVAKAIPMGPNMTIKDALRVSKPLRDMYEGDEMLHRLIDVAEALEGMPRHASMHAAGVVITDKPVYEYVPLSKNDESVVTQYQMTTLEELGLLKMDFLGLRNLTVLEDAAKMVRRTEPDFEVEKIPDGDAEVFKMLSEGHTSGIFQLESASMTGVC
;
A
#
# COMPACT_ATOMS: atom_id res chain seq x y z
N GLN A 1 -19.41 -1.34 6.48
CA GLN A 1 -19.28 -1.74 5.08
C GLN A 1 -17.91 -2.37 4.87
N ARG A 2 -17.85 -3.51 4.23
CA ARG A 2 -16.63 -4.10 3.70
C ARG A 2 -16.77 -4.10 2.18
N GLN A 3 -15.78 -3.62 1.50
CA GLN A 3 -15.62 -3.86 0.08
C GLN A 3 -14.45 -4.82 -0.07
N MET A 4 -14.68 -5.96 -0.69
CA MET A 4 -13.64 -6.94 -0.93
C MET A 4 -13.15 -6.76 -2.36
N CYS A 5 -11.93 -6.29 -2.51
CA CYS A 5 -11.25 -6.25 -3.79
C CYS A 5 -10.28 -7.43 -3.82
N ILE A 6 -10.78 -8.58 -4.23
CA ILE A 6 -9.91 -9.68 -4.62
C ILE A 6 -9.56 -9.43 -6.08
N ARG A 7 -8.32 -9.67 -6.48
CA ARG A 7 -7.89 -9.64 -7.87
C ARG A 7 -8.83 -10.39 -8.80
N ASP A 8 -9.55 -11.36 -8.26
CA ASP A 8 -10.54 -12.21 -8.90
C ASP A 8 -11.98 -11.76 -8.59
N SER A 9 -12.19 -10.52 -8.13
CA SER A 9 -13.51 -10.00 -7.74
C SER A 9 -14.52 -9.97 -8.89
N GLY A 10 -14.05 -9.92 -10.14
CA GLY A 10 -14.89 -9.97 -11.32
C GLY A 10 -15.35 -11.38 -11.73
N ARG A 11 -15.17 -12.40 -10.91
CA ARG A 11 -15.63 -13.76 -11.21
C ARG A 11 -17.07 -13.97 -10.79
N VAL A 12 -17.84 -14.70 -11.60
CA VAL A 12 -19.21 -15.12 -11.29
C VAL A 12 -19.28 -15.87 -9.95
N VAL A 13 -18.30 -16.74 -9.67
CA VAL A 13 -18.24 -17.48 -8.40
C VAL A 13 -18.09 -16.56 -7.19
N SER A 14 -17.23 -15.55 -7.26
CA SER A 14 -17.06 -14.58 -6.18
C SER A 14 -18.34 -13.76 -5.95
N TYR A 15 -19.03 -13.39 -7.02
CA TYR A 15 -20.31 -12.70 -6.96
C TYR A 15 -21.42 -13.59 -6.35
N THR A 16 -21.57 -14.83 -6.81
CA THR A 16 -22.59 -15.75 -6.31
C THR A 16 -22.37 -16.17 -4.86
N LEU A 17 -21.14 -16.15 -4.38
CA LEU A 17 -20.79 -16.39 -2.97
C LEU A 17 -20.86 -15.13 -2.09
N ASN A 18 -21.35 -14.00 -2.63
CA ASN A 18 -21.39 -12.71 -1.93
C ASN A 18 -20.00 -12.28 -1.38
N ILE A 19 -18.93 -12.64 -2.08
CA ILE A 19 -17.57 -12.18 -1.77
C ILE A 19 -17.38 -10.76 -2.32
N THR A 20 -17.97 -10.46 -3.47
CA THR A 20 -17.98 -9.16 -4.12
C THR A 20 -19.40 -8.77 -4.55
N ASP A 21 -19.67 -7.47 -4.61
CA ASP A 21 -20.97 -6.91 -5.04
C ASP A 21 -20.97 -6.53 -6.55
N VAL A 22 -19.85 -6.79 -7.25
CA VAL A 22 -19.73 -6.50 -8.69
C VAL A 22 -20.26 -7.67 -9.50
N ASP A 23 -21.39 -7.46 -10.21
CA ASP A 23 -21.95 -8.45 -11.14
C ASP A 23 -21.13 -8.46 -12.45
N PRO A 24 -20.35 -9.52 -12.72
CA PRO A 24 -19.49 -9.59 -13.89
C PRO A 24 -20.26 -9.68 -15.21
N ILE A 25 -21.51 -10.14 -15.20
CA ILE A 25 -22.36 -10.22 -16.39
C ILE A 25 -22.92 -8.84 -16.72
N LYS A 26 -23.45 -8.14 -15.70
CA LYS A 26 -23.97 -6.76 -15.85
C LYS A 26 -22.93 -5.80 -16.42
N TYR A 27 -21.66 -5.93 -15.97
CA TYR A 27 -20.58 -5.05 -16.40
C TYR A 27 -19.72 -5.64 -17.53
N SER A 28 -20.12 -6.77 -18.13
CA SER A 28 -19.41 -7.43 -19.24
C SER A 28 -17.91 -7.62 -18.98
N LEU A 29 -17.57 -8.11 -17.81
CA LEU A 29 -16.17 -8.30 -17.41
C LEU A 29 -15.58 -9.53 -18.10
N TYR A 30 -14.39 -9.38 -18.65
CA TYR A 30 -13.68 -10.48 -19.33
C TYR A 30 -13.12 -11.48 -18.33
N PHE A 31 -13.47 -12.75 -18.49
CA PHE A 31 -13.02 -13.86 -17.65
C PHE A 31 -11.50 -14.02 -17.69
N GLU A 32 -10.90 -13.90 -18.86
CA GLU A 32 -9.47 -14.07 -19.10
C GLU A 32 -8.60 -13.07 -18.35
N ARG A 33 -9.14 -11.91 -17.99
CA ARG A 33 -8.46 -10.91 -17.16
C ARG A 33 -8.15 -11.45 -15.75
N PHE A 34 -9.03 -12.31 -15.24
CA PHE A 34 -8.98 -12.82 -13.87
C PHE A 34 -8.40 -14.24 -13.78
N LEU A 35 -8.30 -14.95 -14.89
CA LEU A 35 -7.76 -16.30 -14.96
C LEU A 35 -6.72 -16.39 -16.08
N ASN A 36 -5.47 -16.07 -15.77
CA ASN A 36 -4.35 -16.25 -16.68
C ASN A 36 -3.55 -17.49 -16.28
N PRO A 37 -3.55 -18.58 -17.10
CA PRO A 37 -2.82 -19.81 -16.81
C PRO A 37 -1.31 -19.64 -16.69
N GLU A 38 -0.74 -18.61 -17.33
CA GLU A 38 0.69 -18.30 -17.27
C GLU A 38 1.11 -17.68 -15.94
N ARG A 39 0.14 -17.24 -15.14
CA ARG A 39 0.40 -16.57 -13.88
C ARG A 39 0.32 -17.54 -12.71
N VAL A 40 1.47 -18.02 -12.29
CA VAL A 40 1.63 -18.83 -11.08
C VAL A 40 2.01 -17.91 -9.93
N SER A 41 1.02 -17.40 -9.20
CA SER A 41 1.22 -16.60 -7.97
C SER A 41 0.10 -16.89 -6.98
N MET A 42 0.39 -16.74 -5.68
CA MET A 42 -0.62 -16.78 -4.63
C MET A 42 -1.71 -15.72 -4.90
N PRO A 43 -2.98 -15.99 -4.55
CA PRO A 43 -4.04 -15.00 -4.67
C PRO A 43 -3.77 -13.81 -3.76
N ASP A 44 -3.97 -12.61 -4.27
CA ASP A 44 -3.91 -11.36 -3.51
C ASP A 44 -5.32 -11.04 -3.00
N ILE A 45 -5.48 -11.02 -1.68
CA ILE A 45 -6.79 -10.85 -1.03
C ILE A 45 -6.79 -9.51 -0.31
N ASP A 46 -7.33 -8.50 -0.97
CA ASP A 46 -7.51 -7.15 -0.44
C ASP A 46 -8.94 -6.97 0.05
N ILE A 47 -9.10 -6.55 1.30
CA ILE A 47 -10.41 -6.26 1.87
C ILE A 47 -10.40 -4.85 2.43
N ASP A 48 -11.21 -3.98 1.84
CA ASP A 48 -11.34 -2.60 2.24
C ASP A 48 -12.32 -2.44 3.41
N PHE A 49 -11.86 -1.77 4.46
CA PHE A 49 -12.67 -1.44 5.64
C PHE A 49 -12.68 0.07 5.91
N CYS A 50 -13.71 0.53 6.56
CA CYS A 50 -13.71 1.85 7.17
C CYS A 50 -12.53 1.98 8.14
N VAL A 51 -11.75 3.06 8.00
CA VAL A 51 -10.54 3.29 8.82
C VAL A 51 -10.83 3.22 10.31
N ASN A 52 -11.94 3.82 10.75
CA ASN A 52 -12.30 3.92 12.17
C ASN A 52 -12.58 2.58 12.84
N ARG A 53 -13.02 1.57 12.06
CA ARG A 53 -13.43 0.27 12.59
C ARG A 53 -12.55 -0.91 12.13
N ARG A 54 -11.46 -0.63 11.40
CA ARG A 54 -10.53 -1.67 10.96
C ARG A 54 -9.96 -2.49 12.14
N GLY A 55 -9.66 -1.84 13.25
CA GLY A 55 -9.17 -2.51 14.47
C GLY A 55 -10.12 -3.58 14.97
N GLU A 56 -11.44 -3.32 14.96
CA GLU A 56 -12.45 -4.30 15.37
C GLU A 56 -12.43 -5.58 14.52
N VAL A 57 -12.06 -5.45 13.24
CA VAL A 57 -11.93 -6.60 12.33
C VAL A 57 -10.72 -7.45 12.69
N ILE A 58 -9.57 -6.83 12.98
CA ILE A 58 -8.37 -7.54 13.44
C ILE A 58 -8.67 -8.28 14.76
N ASP A 59 -9.33 -7.63 15.70
CA ASP A 59 -9.76 -8.26 16.95
C ASP A 59 -10.72 -9.42 16.72
N TYR A 60 -11.65 -9.28 15.76
CA TYR A 60 -12.55 -10.37 15.38
C TYR A 60 -11.78 -11.57 14.84
N VAL A 61 -10.80 -11.33 13.95
CA VAL A 61 -9.97 -12.39 13.34
C VAL A 61 -9.16 -13.09 14.42
N ASN A 62 -8.54 -12.36 15.33
CA ASN A 62 -7.80 -12.91 16.47
C ASN A 62 -8.69 -13.79 17.36
N ARG A 63 -9.92 -13.36 17.66
CA ARG A 63 -10.86 -14.16 18.46
C ARG A 63 -11.36 -15.39 17.71
N LYS A 64 -11.54 -15.29 16.38
CA LYS A 64 -12.11 -16.37 15.57
C LYS A 64 -11.12 -17.49 15.30
N TYR A 65 -9.87 -17.16 15.00
CA TYR A 65 -8.84 -18.12 14.57
C TYR A 65 -7.83 -18.46 15.67
N GLY A 66 -7.75 -17.64 16.73
CA GLY A 66 -6.77 -17.77 17.80
C GLY A 66 -5.63 -16.74 17.66
N HIS A 67 -5.20 -16.19 18.81
CA HIS A 67 -4.14 -15.18 18.84
C HIS A 67 -2.76 -15.71 18.40
N ASP A 68 -2.56 -17.01 18.48
CA ASP A 68 -1.35 -17.71 18.04
C ASP A 68 -1.40 -18.13 16.56
N HIS A 69 -2.58 -18.08 15.94
CA HIS A 69 -2.81 -18.39 14.53
C HIS A 69 -2.84 -17.16 13.62
N VAL A 70 -2.71 -15.97 14.18
CA VAL A 70 -2.80 -14.71 13.46
C VAL A 70 -1.59 -13.85 13.80
N ALA A 71 -0.90 -13.34 12.77
CA ALA A 71 0.17 -12.38 12.95
C ALA A 71 0.13 -11.30 11.88
N GLN A 72 0.54 -10.09 12.23
CA GLN A 72 0.75 -9.03 11.27
C GLN A 72 2.09 -9.22 10.58
N ILE A 73 2.22 -8.71 9.35
CA ILE A 73 3.43 -8.86 8.56
C ILE A 73 4.41 -7.73 8.88
N VAL A 74 5.70 -8.06 9.02
CA VAL A 74 6.75 -7.05 9.13
C VAL A 74 7.03 -6.41 7.77
N THR A 75 7.38 -5.13 7.79
CA THR A 75 8.01 -4.45 6.66
C THR A 75 9.35 -3.88 7.07
N PHE A 76 10.32 -3.94 6.17
CA PHE A 76 11.61 -3.29 6.39
C PHE A 76 11.68 -2.02 5.56
N GLY A 77 11.78 -0.89 6.26
CA GLY A 77 12.13 0.36 5.61
C GLY A 77 13.58 0.31 5.16
N THR A 78 13.86 0.54 3.88
CA THR A 78 15.21 0.59 3.34
C THR A 78 15.73 2.02 3.24
N MET A 79 17.04 2.19 3.24
CA MET A 79 17.67 3.47 2.99
C MET A 79 17.58 3.82 1.51
N ALA A 80 16.63 4.67 1.14
CA ALA A 80 16.57 5.26 -0.20
C ALA A 80 17.69 6.32 -0.36
N ALA A 81 18.10 6.59 -1.59
CA ALA A 81 19.23 7.46 -1.95
C ALA A 81 19.39 8.73 -1.09
N ARG A 82 18.34 9.56 -1.01
CA ARG A 82 18.37 10.82 -0.23
C ARG A 82 18.45 10.60 1.28
N ALA A 83 17.87 9.49 1.77
CA ALA A 83 17.92 9.14 3.18
C ALA A 83 19.31 8.62 3.55
N ALA A 84 19.90 7.77 2.70
CA ALA A 84 21.26 7.27 2.88
C ALA A 84 22.26 8.42 2.98
N VAL A 85 22.21 9.39 2.07
CA VAL A 85 23.07 10.58 2.13
C VAL A 85 22.95 11.32 3.48
N ARG A 86 21.72 11.59 3.95
CA ARG A 86 21.53 12.32 5.21
C ARG A 86 21.98 11.52 6.44
N ASP A 87 21.74 10.21 6.43
CA ASP A 87 22.13 9.35 7.54
C ASP A 87 23.65 9.19 7.62
N VAL A 88 24.33 9.00 6.48
CA VAL A 88 25.78 8.92 6.39
C VAL A 88 26.43 10.26 6.75
N ALA A 89 25.89 11.38 6.25
CA ALA A 89 26.38 12.71 6.59
C ALA A 89 26.40 12.96 8.10
N ARG A 90 25.34 12.52 8.81
CA ARG A 90 25.25 12.65 10.25
C ARG A 90 26.33 11.82 10.98
N VAL A 91 26.69 10.64 10.46
CA VAL A 91 27.73 9.77 11.03
C VAL A 91 29.12 10.30 10.74
N LEU A 92 29.30 10.93 9.58
CA LEU A 92 30.58 11.54 9.16
C LEU A 92 30.75 12.98 9.69
N ASP A 93 29.82 13.47 10.51
CA ASP A 93 29.81 14.83 11.07
C ASP A 93 29.85 15.93 10.02
N ILE A 94 29.21 15.68 8.86
CA ILE A 94 29.05 16.63 7.78
C ILE A 94 27.87 17.56 8.07
N SER A 95 28.02 18.84 7.73
CA SER A 95 27.00 19.83 8.00
C SER A 95 25.64 19.47 7.37
N TYR A 96 24.55 19.83 8.04
CA TYR A 96 23.20 19.62 7.50
C TYR A 96 23.02 20.32 6.13
N GLY A 97 23.65 21.51 5.96
CA GLY A 97 23.58 22.27 4.71
C GLY A 97 24.17 21.50 3.53
N ASP A 98 25.36 20.95 3.71
CA ASP A 98 26.05 20.18 2.67
C ASP A 98 25.32 18.88 2.37
N ALA A 99 24.90 18.17 3.42
CA ALA A 99 24.10 16.94 3.28
C ALA A 99 22.77 17.17 2.52
N ASP A 100 22.09 18.28 2.81
CA ASP A 100 20.83 18.63 2.15
C ASP A 100 21.06 19.11 0.70
N ALA A 101 22.18 19.79 0.42
CA ALA A 101 22.57 20.15 -0.94
C ALA A 101 22.80 18.91 -1.81
N VAL A 102 23.58 17.94 -1.30
CA VAL A 102 23.80 16.66 -1.99
C VAL A 102 22.49 15.89 -2.16
N ALA A 103 21.67 15.77 -1.11
CA ALA A 103 20.39 15.09 -1.19
C ALA A 103 19.41 15.73 -2.19
N LYS A 104 19.39 17.07 -2.30
CA LYS A 104 18.56 17.79 -3.27
C LYS A 104 19.09 17.66 -4.71
N ALA A 105 20.39 17.46 -4.90
CA ALA A 105 20.98 17.21 -6.20
C ALA A 105 20.61 15.84 -6.79
N ILE A 106 20.13 14.89 -5.96
CA ILE A 106 19.56 13.63 -6.41
C ILE A 106 18.15 13.89 -6.96
N PRO A 107 17.85 13.59 -8.25
CA PRO A 107 16.52 13.79 -8.83
C PRO A 107 15.44 13.00 -8.08
N MET A 108 14.21 13.53 -8.07
CA MET A 108 13.05 12.78 -7.57
C MET A 108 12.56 11.83 -8.67
N GLY A 109 12.36 10.57 -8.33
CA GLY A 109 11.78 9.58 -9.22
C GLY A 109 11.61 8.24 -8.52
N PRO A 110 10.69 7.39 -9.00
CA PRO A 110 10.54 6.04 -8.48
C PRO A 110 11.84 5.27 -8.75
N ASN A 111 12.35 4.59 -7.73
CA ASN A 111 13.57 3.76 -7.79
C ASN A 111 14.85 4.50 -8.23
N MET A 112 14.93 5.83 -8.03
CA MET A 112 16.14 6.60 -8.31
C MET A 112 17.23 6.20 -7.33
N THR A 113 18.31 5.61 -7.84
CA THR A 113 19.51 5.26 -7.07
C THR A 113 20.55 6.39 -7.10
N ILE A 114 21.48 6.38 -6.14
CA ILE A 114 22.63 7.30 -6.13
C ILE A 114 23.46 7.12 -7.40
N LYS A 115 23.68 5.88 -7.82
CA LYS A 115 24.40 5.55 -9.04
C LYS A 115 23.74 6.12 -10.29
N ASP A 116 22.42 6.03 -10.40
CA ASP A 116 21.68 6.60 -11.53
C ASP A 116 21.64 8.13 -11.45
N ALA A 117 21.53 8.68 -10.24
CA ALA A 117 21.58 10.12 -10.02
C ALA A 117 22.93 10.71 -10.46
N LEU A 118 24.05 10.05 -10.18
CA LEU A 118 25.39 10.45 -10.66
C LEU A 118 25.48 10.47 -12.20
N ARG A 119 24.72 9.61 -12.90
CA ARG A 119 24.69 9.60 -14.37
C ARG A 119 23.91 10.76 -14.97
N VAL A 120 22.81 11.17 -14.33
CA VAL A 120 21.87 12.13 -14.91
C VAL A 120 21.98 13.54 -14.33
N SER A 121 22.44 13.68 -13.07
CA SER A 121 22.54 14.97 -12.38
C SER A 121 23.95 15.55 -12.48
N LYS A 122 24.10 16.60 -13.29
CA LYS A 122 25.37 17.34 -13.35
C LYS A 122 25.74 17.97 -11.99
N PRO A 123 24.83 18.64 -11.28
CA PRO A 123 25.17 19.20 -9.96
C PRO A 123 25.71 18.16 -8.98
N LEU A 124 25.18 16.94 -8.98
CA LEU A 124 25.65 15.86 -8.09
C LEU A 124 27.07 15.42 -8.51
N ARG A 125 27.35 15.31 -9.80
CA ARG A 125 28.71 14.99 -10.29
C ARG A 125 29.72 16.07 -9.93
N ASP A 126 29.34 17.32 -10.13
CA ASP A 126 30.23 18.47 -9.82
C ASP A 126 30.60 18.48 -8.31
N MET A 127 29.66 18.12 -7.42
CA MET A 127 29.91 17.94 -5.98
C MET A 127 30.80 16.72 -5.71
N TYR A 128 30.53 15.61 -6.38
CA TYR A 128 31.27 14.35 -6.24
C TYR A 128 32.74 14.51 -6.67
N GLU A 129 33.03 15.24 -7.75
CA GLU A 129 34.36 15.45 -8.30
C GLU A 129 35.11 16.61 -7.66
N GLY A 130 34.38 17.57 -7.09
CA GLY A 130 34.94 18.84 -6.62
C GLY A 130 35.33 18.87 -5.14
N ASP A 131 34.85 17.95 -4.33
CA ASP A 131 35.05 17.93 -2.86
C ASP A 131 35.29 16.52 -2.37
N GLU A 132 36.45 16.24 -1.74
CA GLU A 132 36.84 14.92 -1.25
C GLU A 132 35.91 14.41 -0.13
N MET A 133 35.38 15.29 0.72
CA MET A 133 34.47 14.92 1.80
C MET A 133 33.09 14.54 1.24
N LEU A 134 32.60 15.29 0.25
CA LEU A 134 31.33 14.96 -0.43
C LEU A 134 31.47 13.71 -1.31
N HIS A 135 32.62 13.50 -1.92
CA HIS A 135 32.96 12.26 -2.62
C HIS A 135 32.79 11.05 -1.67
N ARG A 136 33.48 11.09 -0.53
CA ARG A 136 33.38 10.03 0.49
C ARG A 136 31.97 9.84 1.02
N LEU A 137 31.23 10.94 1.23
CA LEU A 137 29.81 10.88 1.64
C LEU A 137 28.99 10.08 0.64
N ILE A 138 29.13 10.38 -0.63
CA ILE A 138 28.34 9.79 -1.71
C ILE A 138 28.71 8.31 -1.88
N ASP A 139 29.98 7.95 -1.86
CA ASP A 139 30.45 6.55 -1.95
C ASP A 139 29.90 5.68 -0.81
N VAL A 140 30.00 6.17 0.42
CA VAL A 140 29.48 5.43 1.59
C VAL A 140 27.95 5.34 1.54
N ALA A 141 27.27 6.41 1.09
CA ALA A 141 25.82 6.41 0.95
C ALA A 141 25.37 5.43 -0.14
N GLU A 142 26.09 5.35 -1.29
CA GLU A 142 25.83 4.37 -2.35
C GLU A 142 26.00 2.93 -1.85
N ALA A 143 27.04 2.66 -1.06
CA ALA A 143 27.28 1.34 -0.49
C ALA A 143 26.22 0.90 0.52
N LEU A 144 25.56 1.84 1.20
CA LEU A 144 24.51 1.58 2.18
C LEU A 144 23.09 1.70 1.61
N GLU A 145 22.96 2.24 0.39
CA GLU A 145 21.66 2.36 -0.26
C GLU A 145 20.97 1.00 -0.40
N GLY A 146 19.68 0.97 -0.12
CA GLY A 146 18.88 -0.26 -0.17
C GLY A 146 18.98 -1.17 1.05
N MET A 147 19.94 -0.94 1.96
CA MET A 147 20.03 -1.72 3.20
C MET A 147 18.82 -1.47 4.12
N PRO A 148 18.33 -2.49 4.84
CA PRO A 148 17.30 -2.32 5.86
C PRO A 148 17.74 -1.31 6.93
N ARG A 149 16.85 -0.36 7.24
CA ARG A 149 17.09 0.69 8.23
C ARG A 149 16.31 0.46 9.53
N HIS A 150 15.04 0.11 9.38
CA HIS A 150 14.16 -0.16 10.52
C HIS A 150 13.11 -1.19 10.13
N ALA A 151 12.64 -1.94 11.12
CA ALA A 151 11.49 -2.80 11.00
C ALA A 151 10.23 -2.02 11.39
N SER A 152 9.19 -2.15 10.58
CA SER A 152 7.87 -1.59 10.80
C SER A 152 6.82 -2.68 10.63
N MET A 153 5.60 -2.39 10.97
CA MET A 153 4.47 -3.27 10.72
C MET A 153 3.82 -2.90 9.38
N HIS A 154 3.47 -3.90 8.57
CA HIS A 154 2.72 -3.68 7.34
C HIS A 154 1.36 -3.03 7.65
N ALA A 155 0.99 -2.03 6.89
CA ALA A 155 -0.21 -1.23 7.18
C ALA A 155 -1.51 -2.05 7.13
N ALA A 156 -1.53 -3.15 6.37
CA ALA A 156 -2.73 -3.95 6.11
C ALA A 156 -2.53 -5.46 6.24
N GLY A 157 -1.32 -5.97 5.95
CA GLY A 157 -1.04 -7.39 5.79
C GLY A 157 -1.14 -8.20 7.08
N VAL A 158 -1.94 -9.26 7.02
CA VAL A 158 -2.15 -10.24 8.09
C VAL A 158 -2.01 -11.63 7.50
N VAL A 159 -1.33 -12.53 8.21
CA VAL A 159 -1.34 -13.97 7.92
C VAL A 159 -2.25 -14.68 8.91
N ILE A 160 -3.00 -15.66 8.41
CA ILE A 160 -3.86 -16.55 9.18
C ILE A 160 -3.46 -17.97 8.83
N THR A 161 -3.15 -18.80 9.83
CA THR A 161 -2.62 -20.15 9.64
C THR A 161 -3.47 -21.19 10.33
N ASP A 162 -3.41 -22.43 9.84
CA ASP A 162 -4.12 -23.59 10.43
C ASP A 162 -3.44 -24.12 11.71
N LYS A 163 -2.13 -23.89 11.84
CA LYS A 163 -1.35 -24.14 13.05
C LYS A 163 -0.81 -22.83 13.60
N PRO A 164 -0.31 -22.79 14.83
CA PRO A 164 0.32 -21.59 15.37
C PRO A 164 1.39 -21.02 14.42
N VAL A 165 1.36 -19.69 14.22
CA VAL A 165 2.24 -19.01 13.25
C VAL A 165 3.72 -19.28 13.51
N TYR A 166 4.11 -19.46 14.77
CA TYR A 166 5.50 -19.75 15.16
C TYR A 166 6.00 -21.13 14.68
N GLU A 167 5.12 -22.04 14.26
CA GLU A 167 5.53 -23.30 13.63
C GLU A 167 5.98 -23.10 12.17
N TYR A 168 5.60 -21.98 11.54
CA TYR A 168 5.95 -21.64 10.17
C TYR A 168 7.09 -20.64 10.09
N VAL A 169 7.03 -19.59 10.93
CA VAL A 169 7.95 -18.44 10.86
C VAL A 169 8.28 -17.91 12.25
N PRO A 170 9.49 -17.39 12.46
CA PRO A 170 9.82 -16.71 13.69
C PRO A 170 8.99 -15.45 13.86
N LEU A 171 8.60 -15.16 15.09
CA LEU A 171 7.80 -14.02 15.47
C LEU A 171 8.61 -13.02 16.29
N SER A 172 8.22 -11.76 16.22
CA SER A 172 8.68 -10.71 17.12
C SER A 172 7.51 -9.89 17.65
N LYS A 173 7.77 -9.07 18.66
CA LYS A 173 6.78 -8.14 19.18
C LYS A 173 7.19 -6.73 18.76
N ASN A 174 6.27 -6.02 18.13
CA ASN A 174 6.38 -4.60 17.84
C ASN A 174 5.27 -3.87 18.59
N ASP A 175 5.65 -3.08 19.60
CA ASP A 175 4.76 -2.53 20.61
C ASP A 175 3.91 -3.64 21.27
N GLU A 176 2.60 -3.63 21.07
CA GLU A 176 1.70 -4.65 21.62
C GLU A 176 1.31 -5.74 20.60
N SER A 177 1.73 -5.61 19.34
CA SER A 177 1.33 -6.49 18.26
C SER A 177 2.39 -7.57 17.99
N VAL A 178 1.92 -8.78 17.71
CA VAL A 178 2.76 -9.88 17.23
C VAL A 178 2.96 -9.72 15.72
N VAL A 179 4.21 -9.72 15.28
CA VAL A 179 4.57 -9.57 13.87
C VAL A 179 5.49 -10.72 13.44
N THR A 180 5.41 -11.09 12.16
CA THR A 180 6.36 -12.03 11.57
C THR A 180 7.74 -11.39 11.48
N GLN A 181 8.81 -12.17 11.55
CA GLN A 181 10.17 -11.68 11.27
C GLN A 181 10.53 -11.74 9.78
N TYR A 182 9.72 -12.41 8.98
CA TYR A 182 9.86 -12.45 7.52
C TYR A 182 8.88 -11.50 6.84
N GLN A 183 9.36 -10.86 5.79
CA GLN A 183 8.55 -9.97 4.95
C GLN A 183 7.65 -10.76 3.99
N MET A 184 6.72 -10.07 3.37
CA MET A 184 5.67 -10.63 2.52
C MET A 184 6.15 -11.65 1.48
N THR A 185 7.20 -11.34 0.72
CA THR A 185 7.74 -12.24 -0.33
C THR A 185 8.19 -13.59 0.22
N THR A 186 8.88 -13.57 1.36
CA THR A 186 9.34 -14.81 2.02
C THR A 186 8.17 -15.63 2.58
N LEU A 187 7.11 -14.96 3.08
CA LEU A 187 5.91 -15.63 3.56
C LEU A 187 5.17 -16.33 2.41
N GLU A 188 5.09 -15.69 1.24
CA GLU A 188 4.51 -16.29 0.03
C GLU A 188 5.32 -17.49 -0.46
N GLU A 189 6.65 -17.42 -0.44
CA GLU A 189 7.55 -18.54 -0.78
C GLU A 189 7.35 -19.74 0.16
N LEU A 190 7.02 -19.48 1.43
CA LEU A 190 6.68 -20.51 2.43
C LEU A 190 5.25 -21.04 2.29
N GLY A 191 4.47 -20.52 1.33
CA GLY A 191 3.09 -20.93 1.07
C GLY A 191 2.06 -20.32 2.03
N LEU A 192 2.42 -19.28 2.79
CA LEU A 192 1.49 -18.58 3.68
C LEU A 192 0.69 -17.54 2.90
N LEU A 193 -0.63 -17.59 3.06
CA LEU A 193 -1.54 -16.67 2.42
C LEU A 193 -1.60 -15.34 3.18
N LYS A 194 -1.30 -14.25 2.47
CA LYS A 194 -1.47 -12.89 2.97
C LYS A 194 -2.91 -12.43 2.73
N MET A 195 -3.48 -11.79 3.71
CA MET A 195 -4.75 -11.05 3.60
C MET A 195 -4.51 -9.59 3.95
N ASP A 196 -4.86 -8.68 3.06
CA ASP A 196 -4.72 -7.25 3.30
C ASP A 196 -6.03 -6.66 3.82
N PHE A 197 -6.03 -6.24 5.08
CA PHE A 197 -7.13 -5.52 5.70
C PHE A 197 -6.87 -4.02 5.59
N LEU A 198 -7.26 -3.45 4.45
CA LEU A 198 -7.01 -2.06 4.13
C LEU A 198 -7.97 -1.12 4.86
N GLY A 199 -7.44 -0.03 5.40
CA GLY A 199 -8.24 1.06 5.94
C GLY A 199 -8.46 2.13 4.87
N LEU A 200 -9.66 2.22 4.31
CA LEU A 200 -10.00 3.16 3.24
C LEU A 200 -10.80 4.35 3.77
N ARG A 201 -10.23 5.55 3.70
CA ARG A 201 -10.89 6.80 4.15
C ARG A 201 -12.19 7.09 3.39
N ASN A 202 -12.24 6.75 2.09
CA ASN A 202 -13.43 6.96 1.28
C ASN A 202 -14.63 6.18 1.80
N LEU A 203 -14.44 4.97 2.34
CA LEU A 203 -15.52 4.21 2.99
C LEU A 203 -16.01 4.92 4.26
N THR A 204 -15.13 5.58 5.00
CA THR A 204 -15.52 6.39 6.17
C THR A 204 -16.34 7.59 5.74
N VAL A 205 -15.91 8.30 4.68
CA VAL A 205 -16.65 9.44 4.13
C VAL A 205 -18.04 9.02 3.64
N LEU A 206 -18.13 7.92 2.90
CA LEU A 206 -19.41 7.38 2.42
C LEU A 206 -20.34 7.01 3.58
N GLU A 207 -19.84 6.34 4.61
CA GLU A 207 -20.64 5.97 5.79
C GLU A 207 -21.14 7.20 6.54
N ASP A 208 -20.28 8.21 6.73
CA ASP A 208 -20.67 9.44 7.42
C ASP A 208 -21.67 10.25 6.60
N ALA A 209 -21.51 10.33 5.27
CA ALA A 209 -22.50 10.94 4.37
C ALA A 209 -23.83 10.19 4.45
N ALA A 210 -23.82 8.86 4.38
CA ALA A 210 -25.03 8.05 4.52
C ALA A 210 -25.73 8.27 5.86
N LYS A 211 -24.99 8.40 6.97
CA LYS A 211 -25.58 8.74 8.27
C LYS A 211 -26.23 10.12 8.27
N MET A 212 -25.66 11.08 7.56
CA MET A 212 -26.25 12.42 7.43
C MET A 212 -27.55 12.38 6.64
N VAL A 213 -27.59 11.68 5.52
CA VAL A 213 -28.80 11.50 4.69
C VAL A 213 -29.89 10.78 5.45
N ARG A 214 -29.58 9.72 6.19
CA ARG A 214 -30.55 8.96 7.01
C ARG A 214 -31.23 9.77 8.11
N ARG A 215 -30.78 10.99 8.41
CA ARG A 215 -31.51 11.91 9.32
C ARG A 215 -32.80 12.43 8.70
N THR A 216 -32.86 12.55 7.39
CA THR A 216 -34.02 12.99 6.62
C THR A 216 -34.70 11.87 5.87
N GLU A 217 -33.93 10.88 5.46
CA GLU A 217 -34.35 9.70 4.69
C GLU A 217 -33.90 8.42 5.41
N PRO A 218 -34.63 7.95 6.44
CA PRO A 218 -34.19 6.84 7.31
C PRO A 218 -33.88 5.54 6.55
N ASP A 219 -34.56 5.27 5.44
CA ASP A 219 -34.44 4.06 4.62
C ASP A 219 -33.35 4.16 3.53
N PHE A 220 -32.52 5.22 3.56
CA PHE A 220 -31.45 5.41 2.57
C PHE A 220 -30.37 4.33 2.71
N GLU A 221 -30.11 3.62 1.60
CA GLU A 221 -29.05 2.62 1.46
C GLU A 221 -28.10 3.01 0.33
N VAL A 222 -26.80 3.03 0.62
CA VAL A 222 -25.76 3.37 -0.38
C VAL A 222 -25.75 2.39 -1.54
N GLU A 223 -26.05 1.12 -1.27
CA GLU A 223 -26.09 0.02 -2.22
C GLU A 223 -27.24 0.16 -3.25
N LYS A 224 -28.23 0.99 -2.94
CA LYS A 224 -29.40 1.27 -3.81
C LYS A 224 -29.23 2.54 -4.64
N ILE A 225 -28.09 3.23 -4.55
CA ILE A 225 -27.80 4.36 -5.43
C ILE A 225 -27.79 3.86 -6.88
N PRO A 226 -28.56 4.49 -7.78
CA PRO A 226 -28.62 4.05 -9.17
C PRO A 226 -27.29 4.25 -9.90
N ASP A 227 -26.91 3.29 -10.71
CA ASP A 227 -25.80 3.46 -11.66
C ASP A 227 -26.24 4.37 -12.82
N GLY A 228 -25.32 5.16 -13.35
CA GLY A 228 -25.56 5.86 -14.59
C GLY A 228 -26.29 7.20 -14.46
N ASP A 229 -26.13 7.91 -13.34
CA ASP A 229 -26.62 9.27 -13.18
C ASP A 229 -25.91 10.22 -14.17
N ALA A 230 -26.68 10.82 -15.07
CA ALA A 230 -26.17 11.66 -16.14
C ALA A 230 -25.51 12.95 -15.64
N GLU A 231 -25.98 13.53 -14.52
CA GLU A 231 -25.40 14.74 -13.94
C GLU A 231 -24.04 14.42 -13.31
N VAL A 232 -23.90 13.25 -12.69
CA VAL A 232 -22.61 12.79 -12.15
C VAL A 232 -21.59 12.58 -13.28
N PHE A 233 -21.99 11.93 -14.38
CA PHE A 233 -21.09 11.73 -15.52
C PHE A 233 -20.71 13.05 -16.20
N LYS A 234 -21.64 13.98 -16.30
CA LYS A 234 -21.35 15.33 -16.80
C LYS A 234 -20.34 16.04 -15.92
N MET A 235 -20.53 16.03 -14.60
CA MET A 235 -19.59 16.60 -13.64
C MET A 235 -18.18 15.99 -13.78
N LEU A 236 -18.07 14.67 -13.95
CA LEU A 236 -16.80 13.99 -14.15
C LEU A 236 -16.16 14.38 -15.49
N SER A 237 -16.93 14.44 -16.59
CA SER A 237 -16.44 14.83 -17.93
C SER A 237 -16.01 16.31 -18.00
N GLU A 238 -16.45 17.15 -17.09
CA GLU A 238 -15.99 18.53 -16.92
C GLU A 238 -14.69 18.62 -16.05
N GLY A 239 -14.16 17.48 -15.60
CA GLY A 239 -12.94 17.41 -14.80
C GLY A 239 -13.14 17.73 -13.31
N HIS A 240 -14.36 17.74 -12.81
CA HIS A 240 -14.67 17.96 -11.40
C HIS A 240 -14.51 16.67 -10.60
N THR A 241 -13.24 16.21 -10.43
CA THR A 241 -12.88 14.92 -9.84
C THR A 241 -12.34 15.02 -8.41
N SER A 242 -12.37 16.20 -7.79
CA SER A 242 -11.90 16.40 -6.42
C SER A 242 -12.75 15.59 -5.42
N GLY A 243 -12.09 14.81 -4.58
CA GLY A 243 -12.74 13.89 -3.63
C GLY A 243 -13.31 12.61 -4.23
N ILE A 244 -13.18 12.40 -5.54
CA ILE A 244 -13.62 11.17 -6.20
C ILE A 244 -12.50 10.13 -6.15
N PHE A 245 -12.76 9.02 -5.49
CA PHE A 245 -11.77 7.95 -5.28
C PHE A 245 -11.07 7.53 -6.58
N GLN A 246 -9.74 7.50 -6.54
CA GLN A 246 -8.85 7.17 -7.66
C GLN A 246 -8.87 8.15 -8.86
N LEU A 247 -9.75 9.14 -8.92
CA LEU A 247 -9.84 10.10 -10.03
C LEU A 247 -9.20 11.47 -9.71
N GLU A 248 -8.64 11.66 -8.51
CA GLU A 248 -8.14 12.95 -8.03
C GLU A 248 -6.80 13.39 -8.63
N SER A 249 -6.02 12.46 -9.22
CA SER A 249 -4.75 12.82 -9.81
C SER A 249 -4.93 13.58 -11.13
N ALA A 250 -4.04 14.53 -11.43
CA ALA A 250 -4.11 15.33 -12.66
C ALA A 250 -4.17 14.45 -13.93
N SER A 251 -3.49 13.30 -13.94
CA SER A 251 -3.53 12.35 -15.06
C SER A 251 -4.90 11.69 -15.19
N MET A 252 -5.54 11.32 -14.10
CA MET A 252 -6.87 10.69 -14.12
C MET A 252 -7.96 11.70 -14.44
N THR A 253 -7.89 12.92 -13.90
CA THR A 253 -8.79 14.02 -14.26
C THR A 253 -8.77 14.30 -15.77
N GLY A 254 -7.57 14.18 -16.39
CA GLY A 254 -7.43 14.38 -17.84
C GLY A 254 -7.98 13.23 -18.71
N VAL A 255 -8.36 12.10 -18.11
CA VAL A 255 -9.00 10.96 -18.80
C VAL A 255 -10.53 11.04 -18.73
N CYS A 256 -11.06 11.70 -17.70
CA CYS A 256 -12.49 11.91 -17.53
C CYS A 256 -13.02 12.97 -18.49
#